data_38e005b39ae2fb8a4fd4f69d1ea703c0
#
_entry.id   38e005b39ae2fb8a4fd4f69d1ea703c0
#
_cell.length_a   1.000
_cell.length_b   1.000
_cell.length_c   1.000
_cell.angle_alpha   90.00
_cell.angle_beta   90.00
_cell.angle_gamma   90.00
#
_symmetry.space_group_name_H-M   'P 1'
#
loop_
_entity.id
_entity.type
_entity.pdbx_description
1 polymer ?
#
loop_
_entity_poly.entity_id
_entity_poly.type
_entity_poly.pdbx_seq_one_letter_code
_entity_poly.pdbx_strand_id
1 'polypeptide(L)'
;LHAANVELIALDDGEIGNHRVKVSIENIKKSTNVNNKYGTFDLLVRDYYDTDAEPKVLERFVKMSLDPNNERYVCRVIGDYHIFYDFDKRIGGQKLVVDGSYVNASNYIRVSPSVELERGQIPDTALPVGFRGVQHLITSGSSIFGGPEGTGGTTLQANEVAAQVIQPPIPMRLSVAQG
;
A
#
# COMPACT_ATOMS: atom_id res chain seq x y z
N LEU A 1 -3.56 2.03 3.82
CA LEU A 1 -3.55 0.59 3.59
C LEU A 1 -3.11 -0.11 4.85
N HIS A 2 -3.95 -0.96 5.39
CA HIS A 2 -3.68 -1.70 6.62
C HIS A 2 -3.34 -3.16 6.28
N ALA A 3 -2.07 -3.50 6.33
CA ALA A 3 -1.64 -4.88 6.47
C ALA A 3 -1.37 -5.13 7.96
N ALA A 4 -1.63 -6.31 8.48
CA ALA A 4 -1.63 -6.60 9.92
C ALA A 4 -0.38 -6.12 10.70
N ASN A 5 0.73 -5.82 10.02
CA ASN A 5 1.99 -5.43 10.66
C ASN A 5 2.53 -4.06 10.18
N VAL A 6 1.99 -3.51 9.10
CA VAL A 6 2.48 -2.27 8.49
C VAL A 6 1.30 -1.46 7.97
N GLU A 7 1.23 -0.22 8.36
CA GLU A 7 0.29 0.75 7.81
C GLU A 7 1.06 1.75 6.94
N LEU A 8 0.53 2.05 5.75
CA LEU A 8 1.06 3.08 4.86
C LEU A 8 0.16 4.30 4.94
N ILE A 9 0.73 5.41 5.36
CA ILE A 9 0.02 6.66 5.60
C ILE A 9 0.53 7.70 4.61
N ALA A 10 -0.38 8.48 4.02
CA ALA A 10 0.00 9.61 3.19
C ALA A 10 0.70 10.69 4.04
N LEU A 11 1.70 11.37 3.46
CA LEU A 11 2.38 12.49 4.10
C LEU A 11 1.57 13.77 4.05
N ASP A 12 0.78 13.95 2.99
CA ASP A 12 -0.11 15.09 2.84
C ASP A 12 -1.41 14.88 3.62
N ASP A 13 -1.91 15.95 4.23
CA ASP A 13 -3.19 15.97 4.92
C ASP A 13 -4.36 16.03 3.93
N GLY A 14 -5.46 15.36 4.28
CA GLY A 14 -6.75 15.45 3.61
C GLY A 14 -6.92 14.54 2.39
N GLU A 15 -7.79 14.95 1.47
CA GLU A 15 -8.24 14.13 0.34
C GLU A 15 -7.18 13.92 -0.75
N ILE A 16 -6.15 14.76 -0.80
CA ILE A 16 -5.14 14.74 -1.87
C ILE A 16 -4.44 13.37 -1.95
N GLY A 17 -4.11 12.78 -0.82
CA GLY A 17 -3.49 11.46 -0.76
C GLY A 17 -4.32 10.35 -1.41
N ASN A 18 -5.64 10.43 -1.28
CA ASN A 18 -6.56 9.42 -1.81
C ASN A 18 -6.82 9.55 -3.32
N HIS A 19 -6.59 10.72 -3.89
CA HIS A 19 -6.88 11.01 -5.31
C HIS A 19 -5.62 11.18 -6.16
N ARG A 20 -4.46 11.24 -5.54
CA ARG A 20 -3.21 11.51 -6.25
C ARG A 20 -2.35 10.27 -6.42
N VAL A 21 -2.32 9.41 -5.43
CA VAL A 21 -1.44 8.25 -5.42
C VAL A 21 -2.16 6.99 -5.02
N LYS A 22 -1.68 5.88 -5.53
CA LYS A 22 -2.02 4.54 -5.08
C LYS A 22 -0.77 3.72 -4.90
N VAL A 23 -0.85 2.70 -4.07
CA VAL A 23 0.29 1.84 -3.74
C VAL A 23 0.09 0.46 -4.36
N SER A 24 1.16 -0.11 -4.88
CA SER A 24 1.22 -1.50 -5.31
C SER A 24 2.32 -2.23 -4.57
N ILE A 25 2.07 -3.48 -4.19
CA ILE A 25 3.06 -4.39 -3.62
C ILE A 25 3.24 -5.55 -4.57
N GLU A 26 4.45 -5.70 -5.09
CA GLU A 26 4.78 -6.65 -6.14
C GLU A 26 6.07 -7.41 -5.82
N ASN A 27 6.42 -8.37 -6.68
CA ASN A 27 7.68 -9.12 -6.59
C ASN A 27 7.94 -9.75 -5.22
N ILE A 28 6.88 -10.26 -4.59
CA ILE A 28 6.97 -10.89 -3.28
C ILE A 28 7.70 -12.22 -3.43
N LYS A 29 8.81 -12.37 -2.72
CA LYS A 29 9.68 -13.55 -2.75
C LYS A 29 9.96 -14.05 -1.35
N LYS A 30 9.79 -15.34 -1.17
CA LYS A 30 10.26 -16.01 0.05
C LYS A 30 11.78 -16.00 0.07
N SER A 31 12.34 -15.98 1.27
CA SER A 31 13.79 -16.16 1.41
C SER A 31 14.20 -17.57 1.01
N THR A 32 15.30 -17.64 0.33
CA THR A 32 16.02 -18.91 0.06
C THR A 32 17.21 -19.10 0.99
N ASN A 33 17.49 -18.12 1.84
CA ASN A 33 18.59 -18.13 2.76
C ASN A 33 18.19 -18.79 4.08
N VAL A 34 18.92 -19.81 4.51
CA VAL A 34 18.67 -20.54 5.76
C VAL A 34 18.88 -19.65 6.99
N ASN A 35 19.80 -18.70 6.90
CA ASN A 35 20.16 -17.82 8.04
C ASN A 35 19.26 -16.59 8.17
N ASN A 36 18.58 -16.20 7.09
CA ASN A 36 17.63 -15.10 7.12
C ASN A 36 16.37 -15.54 6.36
N LYS A 37 15.34 -15.88 7.10
CA LYS A 37 14.10 -16.41 6.55
C LYS A 37 13.12 -15.32 6.08
N TYR A 38 13.38 -14.06 6.40
CA TYR A 38 12.56 -12.94 5.96
C TYR A 38 12.61 -12.82 4.45
N GLY A 39 11.45 -12.82 3.83
CA GLY A 39 11.32 -12.62 2.40
C GLY A 39 11.48 -11.15 1.98
N THR A 40 11.39 -10.93 0.69
CA THR A 40 11.49 -9.58 0.11
C THR A 40 10.30 -9.26 -0.77
N PHE A 41 10.02 -7.97 -0.91
CA PHE A 41 8.96 -7.44 -1.76
C PHE A 41 9.33 -6.07 -2.30
N ASP A 42 8.65 -5.65 -3.35
CA ASP A 42 8.75 -4.31 -3.92
C ASP A 42 7.47 -3.53 -3.62
N LEU A 43 7.60 -2.23 -3.33
CA LEU A 43 6.50 -1.31 -3.18
C LEU A 43 6.64 -0.20 -4.22
N LEU A 44 5.56 0.07 -4.91
CA LEU A 44 5.48 1.11 -5.92
C LEU A 44 4.45 2.14 -5.47
N VAL A 45 4.82 3.40 -5.49
CA VAL A 45 3.88 4.52 -5.42
C VAL A 45 3.56 4.91 -6.85
N ARG A 46 2.30 4.81 -7.22
CA ARG A 46 1.82 5.02 -8.59
C ARG A 46 0.86 6.20 -8.64
N ASP A 47 0.74 6.80 -9.79
CA ASP A 47 -0.31 7.78 -10.07
C ASP A 47 -1.68 7.12 -9.91
N TYR A 48 -2.62 7.79 -9.24
CA TYR A 48 -3.95 7.26 -8.98
C TYR A 48 -4.71 6.90 -10.27
N TYR A 49 -4.53 7.70 -11.32
CA TYR A 49 -5.24 7.56 -12.59
C TYR A 49 -4.57 6.61 -13.58
N ASP A 50 -3.45 5.99 -13.21
CA ASP A 50 -2.81 5.02 -14.09
C ASP A 50 -3.61 3.71 -14.21
N THR A 51 -3.26 2.91 -15.20
CA THR A 51 -3.83 1.57 -15.40
C THR A 51 -2.77 0.50 -15.14
N ASP A 52 -3.20 -0.73 -14.92
CA ASP A 52 -2.26 -1.85 -14.77
C ASP A 52 -1.57 -2.22 -16.08
N ALA A 53 -2.12 -1.83 -17.24
CA ALA A 53 -1.50 -2.01 -18.53
C ALA A 53 -0.40 -0.97 -18.79
N GLU A 54 -0.60 0.26 -18.29
CA GLU A 54 0.36 1.36 -18.38
C GLU A 54 0.58 1.96 -16.98
N PRO A 55 1.38 1.32 -16.13
CA PRO A 55 1.63 1.80 -14.78
C PRO A 55 2.54 3.03 -14.79
N LYS A 56 2.05 4.13 -14.25
CA LYS A 56 2.83 5.36 -14.05
C LYS A 56 3.41 5.38 -12.64
N VAL A 57 4.62 4.89 -12.51
CA VAL A 57 5.34 4.79 -11.23
C VAL A 57 5.96 6.14 -10.88
N LEU A 58 5.61 6.68 -9.72
CA LEU A 58 6.16 7.91 -9.16
C LEU A 58 7.39 7.61 -8.31
N GLU A 59 7.30 6.60 -7.45
CA GLU A 59 8.41 6.12 -6.61
C GLU A 59 8.44 4.59 -6.59
N ARG A 60 9.65 4.04 -6.47
CA ARG A 60 9.86 2.61 -6.43
C ARG A 60 10.83 2.23 -5.33
N PHE A 61 10.37 1.40 -4.41
CA PHE A 61 11.18 0.83 -3.34
C PHE A 61 11.30 -0.68 -3.56
N VAL A 62 12.51 -1.14 -3.82
CA VAL A 62 12.75 -2.53 -4.23
C VAL A 62 13.43 -3.35 -3.15
N LYS A 63 13.15 -4.65 -3.14
CA LYS A 63 13.76 -5.63 -2.25
C LYS A 63 13.67 -5.24 -0.77
N MET A 64 12.54 -4.70 -0.36
CA MET A 64 12.30 -4.40 1.05
C MET A 64 12.04 -5.68 1.85
N SER A 65 12.31 -5.62 3.13
CA SER A 65 12.11 -6.71 4.08
C SER A 65 11.37 -6.22 5.32
N LEU A 66 10.72 -7.13 6.01
CA LEU A 66 10.12 -6.88 7.33
C LEU A 66 11.08 -7.18 8.49
N ASP A 67 12.34 -7.52 8.20
CA ASP A 67 13.38 -7.74 9.20
C ASP A 67 13.92 -6.40 9.75
N PRO A 68 13.71 -6.05 11.04
CA PRO A 68 14.19 -4.80 11.60
C PRO A 68 15.71 -4.63 11.56
N ASN A 69 16.46 -5.74 11.50
CA ASN A 69 17.93 -5.72 11.45
C ASN A 69 18.48 -5.59 10.03
N ASN A 70 17.63 -5.62 9.02
CA ASN A 70 18.04 -5.55 7.63
C ASN A 70 18.22 -4.09 7.19
N GLU A 71 19.24 -3.81 6.36
CA GLU A 71 19.41 -2.50 5.75
C GLU A 71 18.22 -2.09 4.86
N ARG A 72 17.53 -3.09 4.30
CA ARG A 72 16.34 -2.91 3.47
C ARG A 72 15.03 -3.02 4.26
N TYR A 73 15.08 -2.78 5.57
CA TYR A 73 13.90 -2.72 6.41
C TYR A 73 12.92 -1.65 5.92
N VAL A 74 11.64 -1.99 5.85
CA VAL A 74 10.59 -1.15 5.24
C VAL A 74 10.56 0.26 5.83
N CYS A 75 10.64 0.39 7.17
CA CYS A 75 10.64 1.69 7.83
C CYS A 75 11.91 2.50 7.54
N ARG A 76 13.05 1.83 7.38
CA ARG A 76 14.32 2.49 7.03
C ARG A 76 14.35 2.98 5.60
N VAL A 77 13.74 2.23 4.68
CA VAL A 77 13.78 2.53 3.24
C VAL A 77 12.78 3.62 2.85
N ILE A 78 11.59 3.59 3.41
CA ILE A 78 10.50 4.55 3.09
C ILE A 78 10.54 5.72 4.07
N GLY A 79 10.72 5.45 5.35
CA GLY A 79 10.64 6.39 6.45
C GLY A 79 9.38 6.17 7.30
N ASP A 80 9.51 6.47 8.59
CA ASP A 80 8.44 6.37 9.58
C ASP A 80 8.30 7.66 10.40
N TYR A 81 9.03 8.69 10.03
CA TYR A 81 9.10 9.94 10.81
C TYR A 81 7.78 10.71 10.75
N HIS A 82 7.26 11.06 11.92
CA HIS A 82 6.03 11.80 12.08
C HIS A 82 6.13 12.83 13.21
N ILE A 83 5.75 14.05 12.92
CA ILE A 83 5.66 15.12 13.92
C ILE A 83 4.19 15.49 14.07
N PHE A 84 3.68 15.44 15.28
CA PHE A 84 2.32 15.85 15.59
C PHE A 84 2.23 16.55 16.93
N TYR A 85 1.18 17.35 17.12
CA TYR A 85 0.91 17.99 18.39
C TYR A 85 -0.06 17.13 19.20
N ASP A 86 0.38 16.73 20.39
CA ASP A 86 -0.39 15.87 21.29
C ASP A 86 -1.43 16.71 22.06
N PHE A 87 -2.67 16.72 21.55
CA PHE A 87 -3.79 17.40 22.16
C PHE A 87 -4.46 16.61 23.29
N ASP A 88 -4.20 15.32 23.43
CA ASP A 88 -4.85 14.44 24.40
C ASP A 88 -4.35 14.68 25.82
N LYS A 89 -3.23 15.34 25.97
CA LYS A 89 -2.70 15.75 27.27
C LYS A 89 -3.47 16.94 27.84
N ARG A 90 -3.47 17.04 29.17
CA ARG A 90 -4.02 18.22 29.85
C ARG A 90 -3.32 19.50 29.39
N ILE A 91 -4.07 20.62 29.41
CA ILE A 91 -3.52 21.96 29.15
C ILE A 91 -2.25 22.18 30.01
N GLY A 92 -1.15 22.54 29.37
CA GLY A 92 0.18 22.64 29.99
C GLY A 92 1.07 21.40 29.85
N GLY A 93 0.50 20.25 29.50
CA GLY A 93 1.24 19.05 29.11
C GLY A 93 1.24 18.77 27.60
N GLN A 94 0.49 19.58 26.86
CA GLN A 94 0.41 19.49 25.40
C GLN A 94 1.73 19.94 24.78
N LYS A 95 2.27 19.15 23.89
CA LYS A 95 3.56 19.42 23.24
C LYS A 95 3.63 18.79 21.86
N LEU A 96 4.58 19.27 21.10
CA LEU A 96 5.00 18.61 19.86
C LEU A 96 5.65 17.26 20.19
N VAL A 97 5.19 16.21 19.56
CA VAL A 97 5.73 14.86 19.69
C VAL A 97 6.36 14.47 18.36
N VAL A 98 7.54 13.91 18.43
CA VAL A 98 8.24 13.31 17.29
C VAL A 98 8.18 11.81 17.48
N ASP A 99 7.64 11.11 16.49
CA ASP A 99 7.53 9.67 16.42
C ASP A 99 8.30 9.14 15.20
N GLY A 100 8.72 7.88 15.27
CA GLY A 100 9.52 7.26 14.24
C GLY A 100 11.03 7.47 14.39
N SER A 101 11.78 6.58 13.78
CA SER A 101 13.25 6.53 13.89
C SER A 101 13.97 6.87 12.60
N TYR A 102 13.27 6.79 11.47
CA TYR A 102 13.86 6.92 10.14
C TYR A 102 13.22 8.08 9.37
N VAL A 103 14.08 8.95 8.84
CA VAL A 103 13.63 10.09 8.03
C VAL A 103 12.88 9.59 6.79
N ASN A 104 11.79 10.28 6.44
CA ASN A 104 11.00 9.94 5.27
C ASN A 104 11.80 10.17 3.98
N ALA A 105 12.04 9.10 3.26
CA ALA A 105 12.67 9.13 1.94
C ALA A 105 11.62 9.27 0.82
N SER A 106 10.39 8.84 1.08
CA SER A 106 9.26 9.06 0.18
C SER A 106 8.74 10.49 0.29
N ASN A 107 8.25 11.02 -0.82
CA ASN A 107 7.56 12.32 -0.88
C ASN A 107 6.03 12.18 -0.70
N TYR A 108 5.51 10.97 -0.71
CA TYR A 108 4.06 10.72 -0.73
C TYR A 108 3.55 9.96 0.48
N ILE A 109 4.36 9.03 1.00
CA ILE A 109 3.93 8.10 2.04
C ILE A 109 4.97 7.98 3.15
N ARG A 110 4.51 7.61 4.32
CA ARG A 110 5.33 7.10 5.43
C ARG A 110 4.81 5.76 5.91
N VAL A 111 5.64 5.05 6.62
CA VAL A 111 5.28 3.77 7.25
C VAL A 111 4.91 4.02 8.70
N SER A 112 3.85 3.36 9.16
CA SER A 112 3.55 3.22 10.59
C SER A 112 3.64 1.74 10.92
N PRO A 113 4.72 1.30 11.56
CA PRO A 113 4.90 -0.10 11.93
C PRO A 113 4.00 -0.48 13.11
N SER A 114 3.59 -1.74 13.19
CA SER A 114 2.99 -2.25 14.41
C SER A 114 4.06 -2.47 15.48
N VAL A 115 3.64 -2.48 16.74
CA VAL A 115 4.53 -2.74 17.88
C VAL A 115 5.23 -4.10 17.76
N GLU A 116 4.55 -5.09 17.20
CA GLU A 116 5.10 -6.43 16.95
C GLU A 116 6.21 -6.40 15.90
N LEU A 117 6.03 -5.58 14.86
CA LEU A 117 7.04 -5.40 13.82
C LEU A 117 8.30 -4.71 14.37
N GLU A 118 8.12 -3.62 15.10
CA GLU A 118 9.24 -2.89 15.73
C GLU A 118 10.06 -3.77 16.67
N ARG A 119 9.38 -4.63 17.41
CA ARG A 119 10.01 -5.56 18.34
C ARG A 119 10.58 -6.83 17.69
N GLY A 120 10.42 -6.98 16.38
CA GLY A 120 10.83 -8.19 15.65
C GLY A 120 10.08 -9.45 16.12
N GLN A 121 8.84 -9.30 16.59
CA GLN A 121 8.01 -10.40 17.09
C GLN A 121 7.14 -11.04 16.01
N ILE A 122 7.21 -10.53 14.78
CA ILE A 122 6.53 -11.18 13.66
C ILE A 122 7.27 -12.45 13.22
N PRO A 123 6.52 -13.46 12.74
CA PRO A 123 7.14 -14.63 12.16
C PRO A 123 8.12 -14.26 11.04
N ASP A 124 9.28 -14.87 11.03
CA ASP A 124 10.31 -14.66 10.01
C ASP A 124 9.87 -15.06 8.60
N THR A 125 8.79 -15.82 8.49
CA THR A 125 8.14 -16.20 7.23
C THR A 125 7.06 -15.22 6.79
N ALA A 126 6.78 -14.16 7.57
CA ALA A 126 5.74 -13.19 7.23
C ALA A 126 6.11 -12.42 5.95
N LEU A 127 5.13 -12.32 5.06
CA LEU A 127 5.21 -11.55 3.83
C LEU A 127 3.95 -10.73 3.67
N PRO A 128 4.04 -9.52 3.11
CA PRO A 128 2.85 -8.74 2.81
C PRO A 128 2.03 -9.44 1.71
N VAL A 129 0.74 -9.11 1.69
CA VAL A 129 -0.13 -9.52 0.58
C VAL A 129 0.11 -8.57 -0.59
N GLY A 130 0.38 -9.14 -1.77
CA GLY A 130 0.54 -8.36 -2.99
C GLY A 130 -0.79 -7.78 -3.47
N PHE A 131 -0.75 -6.56 -3.99
CA PHE A 131 -1.89 -5.93 -4.64
C PHE A 131 -1.41 -4.79 -5.55
N ARG A 132 -2.26 -4.39 -6.50
CA ARG A 132 -1.92 -3.39 -7.51
C ARG A 132 -2.56 -2.02 -7.28
N GLY A 133 -3.29 -1.86 -6.21
CA GLY A 133 -4.05 -0.66 -5.93
C GLY A 133 -5.47 -0.70 -6.53
N VAL A 134 -6.23 0.35 -6.27
CA VAL A 134 -7.58 0.52 -6.82
C VAL A 134 -7.49 1.01 -8.24
N GLN A 135 -8.24 0.40 -9.15
CA GLN A 135 -8.34 0.91 -10.52
C GLN A 135 -9.27 2.12 -10.56
N HIS A 136 -8.83 3.16 -11.25
CA HIS A 136 -9.71 4.28 -11.55
C HIS A 136 -10.69 3.87 -12.66
N LEU A 137 -11.97 3.96 -12.35
CA LEU A 137 -13.01 3.72 -13.35
C LEU A 137 -13.25 4.98 -14.15
N ILE A 138 -12.95 4.89 -15.43
CA ILE A 138 -13.33 5.92 -16.39
C ILE A 138 -14.80 5.69 -16.70
N THR A 139 -15.68 6.51 -16.16
CA THR A 139 -17.10 6.54 -16.48
C THR A 139 -17.34 7.31 -17.80
N SER A 140 -16.65 6.97 -18.86
CA SER A 140 -17.07 7.45 -20.17
C SER A 140 -18.04 6.43 -20.73
N GLY A 141 -19.28 6.75 -20.75
CA GLY A 141 -20.49 6.21 -21.38
C GLY A 141 -20.51 4.95 -22.25
N SER A 142 -19.40 4.30 -22.42
CA SER A 142 -19.29 2.98 -23.04
C SER A 142 -19.18 1.97 -21.93
N SER A 143 -20.10 1.05 -21.90
CA SER A 143 -20.12 -0.07 -20.98
C SER A 143 -18.71 -0.66 -20.82
N ILE A 144 -18.13 -0.51 -19.65
CA ILE A 144 -16.89 -1.22 -19.28
C ILE A 144 -17.09 -2.74 -19.40
N PHE A 145 -18.31 -3.17 -19.44
CA PHE A 145 -18.78 -4.53 -19.65
C PHE A 145 -19.51 -4.66 -20.98
N GLY A 146 -18.88 -4.10 -22.04
CA GLY A 146 -19.47 -4.04 -23.37
C GLY A 146 -19.87 -5.40 -23.91
N GLY A 147 -21.15 -5.60 -23.91
CA GLY A 147 -21.75 -6.31 -25.00
C GLY A 147 -21.89 -5.32 -26.16
N PRO A 148 -21.81 -5.75 -27.43
CA PRO A 148 -22.08 -4.87 -28.57
C PRO A 148 -23.47 -4.29 -28.41
N GLU A 149 -23.60 -2.97 -28.59
CA GLU A 149 -24.89 -2.33 -28.68
C GLU A 149 -25.77 -3.13 -29.65
N GLY A 150 -26.91 -3.60 -29.17
CA GLY A 150 -27.88 -4.33 -29.98
C GLY A 150 -28.09 -5.78 -29.61
N THR A 151 -27.34 -6.38 -28.74
CA THR A 151 -27.56 -7.77 -28.31
C THR A 151 -27.87 -7.80 -26.83
N GLY A 152 -29.08 -7.42 -26.40
CA GLY A 152 -29.69 -7.72 -25.10
C GLY A 152 -28.77 -7.72 -23.86
N GLY A 153 -27.62 -7.07 -23.94
CA GLY A 153 -26.68 -6.96 -22.84
C GLY A 153 -27.27 -6.05 -21.77
N THR A 154 -27.39 -6.56 -20.58
CA THR A 154 -27.80 -5.80 -19.40
C THR A 154 -26.83 -4.62 -19.27
N THR A 155 -27.32 -3.43 -19.56
CA THR A 155 -26.65 -2.20 -19.16
C THR A 155 -26.59 -2.23 -17.63
N LEU A 156 -25.39 -2.37 -17.09
CA LEU A 156 -25.22 -2.30 -15.65
C LEU A 156 -25.74 -0.94 -15.18
N GLN A 157 -26.62 -0.98 -14.20
CA GLN A 157 -27.15 0.23 -13.59
C GLN A 157 -25.98 1.01 -12.96
N ALA A 158 -26.06 2.32 -12.92
CA ALA A 158 -25.01 3.16 -12.34
C ALA A 158 -24.65 2.77 -10.89
N ASN A 159 -25.60 2.23 -10.14
CA ASN A 159 -25.38 1.68 -8.80
C ASN A 159 -24.56 0.38 -8.80
N GLU A 160 -24.66 -0.46 -9.83
CA GLU A 160 -23.86 -1.69 -9.94
C GLU A 160 -22.41 -1.35 -10.31
N VAL A 161 -22.21 -0.35 -11.17
CA VAL A 161 -20.89 0.17 -11.48
C VAL A 161 -20.27 0.78 -10.23
N ALA A 162 -21.00 1.60 -9.49
CA ALA A 162 -20.53 2.18 -8.23
C ALA A 162 -20.16 1.12 -7.19
N ALA A 163 -20.94 0.03 -7.08
CA ALA A 163 -20.64 -1.06 -6.17
C ALA A 163 -19.35 -1.81 -6.53
N GLN A 164 -19.01 -1.90 -7.81
CA GLN A 164 -17.76 -2.52 -8.25
C GLN A 164 -16.55 -1.61 -8.04
N VAL A 165 -16.75 -0.29 -8.11
CA VAL A 165 -15.70 0.71 -7.82
C VAL A 165 -15.26 0.66 -6.35
N ILE A 166 -16.21 0.37 -5.46
CA ILE A 166 -15.97 0.35 -4.01
C ILE A 166 -15.35 -0.99 -3.56
N GLN A 167 -15.18 -1.96 -4.45
CA GLN A 167 -14.51 -3.19 -4.07
C GLN A 167 -13.10 -2.91 -3.56
N PRO A 168 -12.74 -3.44 -2.39
CA PRO A 168 -11.38 -3.32 -1.90
C PRO A 168 -10.41 -3.91 -2.92
N PRO A 169 -9.17 -3.42 -3.00
CA PRO A 169 -8.17 -3.94 -3.90
C PRO A 169 -8.05 -5.46 -3.72
N ILE A 170 -8.22 -6.19 -4.80
CA ILE A 170 -8.11 -7.65 -4.77
C ILE A 170 -6.64 -7.98 -4.51
N PRO A 171 -6.31 -8.68 -3.42
CA PRO A 171 -4.95 -9.08 -3.17
C PRO A 171 -4.45 -9.97 -4.32
N MET A 172 -3.29 -9.66 -4.85
CA MET A 172 -2.64 -10.56 -5.81
C MET A 172 -2.38 -11.90 -5.12
N ARG A 173 -2.95 -12.95 -5.65
CA ARG A 173 -2.56 -14.29 -5.22
C ARG A 173 -1.08 -14.47 -5.52
N LEU A 174 -0.32 -14.83 -4.53
CA LEU A 174 0.99 -15.38 -4.77
C LEU A 174 0.81 -16.58 -5.72
N SER A 175 1.41 -16.54 -6.89
CA SER A 175 1.41 -17.65 -7.83
C SER A 175 2.25 -18.84 -7.33
N VAL A 176 2.40 -18.95 -6.05
CA VAL A 176 3.19 -19.97 -5.36
C VAL A 176 2.45 -21.29 -5.27
N ALA A 177 1.22 -21.32 -5.63
CA ALA A 177 0.42 -22.54 -5.54
C ALA A 177 0.68 -23.50 -6.69
N GLN A 178 1.79 -23.40 -7.35
CA GLN A 178 2.20 -24.35 -8.35
C GLN A 178 3.52 -24.98 -7.92
N GLY A 179 3.43 -25.76 -6.90
CA GLY A 179 4.37 -26.83 -6.60
C GLY A 179 3.70 -28.14 -6.91
#